data_7ada26629c533af5795d2c57a3669faf
#
_entry.id   7ada26629c533af5795d2c57a3669faf
#
_cell.length_a   1.000
_cell.length_b   1.000
_cell.length_c   1.000
_cell.angle_alpha   90.00
_cell.angle_beta   90.00
_cell.angle_gamma   90.00
#
_symmetry.space_group_name_H-M   'P 1'
#
loop_
_entity.id
_entity.type
_entity.pdbx_description
1 polymer ?
#
loop_
_entity_poly.entity_id
_entity_poly.type
_entity_poly.pdbx_seq_one_letter_code
_entity_poly.pdbx_strand_id
1 'polypeptide(L)'
;MTFSTPYDVRDAEVIVVGSGLAGMTAALQLAPRAVTLITKTAGLPGGSSLYAQGGIAAAVGPGDRPEDHAADTVAAGAGLVDAAMAALLTRDGAALVRHLLEDGLPFDRAPDGSPLLGREAAHGAARIVHAGGDATGRTLVTAMAERLRATPSVRVETDAFAVDLAIRNGRVCGLLACHGQGWVLHRAPRVILATGGIGSAFARTTNPAEATGDGLAIAARAGARLADLEFVQFHPTALAVDADPVPLLTEALRGAGALLLDRDGRRFMPDEHPLAELAPRDVVARAIGRRVAAEEPVFLDLRPALAAKPDGFPTVLALCADHGLDPFAGPMPVAPAAHYHMGGVVTDADGRTSLEGLWACGEVACTGVHGANRLASNSLLEALVFGARVARDVAERPLAPLPPFALPRPPAVAADVGPALLDAIGGEARTALYEGAGLVRDGLGLLAARRKLDRLAAALDTLRCEDGDAHASPAIVRQWGEARNRLLVGRLVVHAALAREESRGAHCRSDHPLTNPDHDIGHDIGAGRRTLTLSDLAGAAGPLPGDAACCIL
;
A
#
# COMPACT_ATOMS: atom_id res chain seq x y z
N MET A 1 -6.95 -24.99 37.96
CA MET A 1 -5.61 -24.77 37.39
C MET A 1 -5.64 -23.45 36.65
N THR A 2 -5.06 -22.41 37.23
CA THR A 2 -4.88 -21.11 36.57
C THR A 2 -3.75 -21.28 35.56
N PHE A 3 -4.09 -21.40 34.29
CA PHE A 3 -3.08 -21.32 33.23
C PHE A 3 -2.48 -19.90 33.28
N SER A 4 -1.21 -19.79 33.62
CA SER A 4 -0.45 -18.56 33.49
C SER A 4 -0.56 -18.14 32.00
N THR A 5 -1.05 -16.94 31.76
CA THR A 5 -1.08 -16.40 30.38
C THR A 5 0.36 -16.28 29.88
N PRO A 6 0.71 -16.84 28.72
CA PRO A 6 2.09 -16.84 28.22
C PRO A 6 2.54 -15.45 27.71
N TYR A 7 1.80 -14.37 28.00
CA TYR A 7 2.05 -13.02 27.51
C TYR A 7 1.46 -11.95 28.44
N ASP A 8 1.98 -10.73 28.32
CA ASP A 8 1.44 -9.54 28.97
C ASP A 8 0.08 -9.15 28.39
N VAL A 9 -0.83 -8.70 29.26
CA VAL A 9 -2.11 -8.13 28.87
C VAL A 9 -2.12 -6.65 29.23
N ARG A 10 -2.34 -5.78 28.23
CA ARG A 10 -2.38 -4.33 28.42
C ARG A 10 -3.71 -3.80 27.92
N ASP A 11 -4.33 -2.92 28.71
CA ASP A 11 -5.55 -2.24 28.29
C ASP A 11 -5.23 -0.96 27.53
N ALA A 12 -5.97 -0.70 26.45
CA ALA A 12 -5.91 0.51 25.67
C ALA A 12 -7.32 0.99 25.33
N GLU A 13 -7.51 2.30 25.18
CA GLU A 13 -8.78 2.87 24.74
C GLU A 13 -8.94 2.73 23.23
N VAL A 14 -7.88 3.10 22.49
CA VAL A 14 -7.78 2.98 21.02
C VAL A 14 -6.40 2.46 20.68
N ILE A 15 -6.34 1.50 19.76
CA ILE A 15 -5.11 1.02 19.15
C ILE A 15 -5.03 1.53 17.71
N VAL A 16 -3.91 2.12 17.33
CA VAL A 16 -3.56 2.46 15.95
C VAL A 16 -2.39 1.58 15.53
N VAL A 17 -2.54 0.83 14.43
CA VAL A 17 -1.48 -0.06 13.91
C VAL A 17 -0.88 0.54 12.65
N GLY A 18 0.37 0.95 12.74
CA GLY A 18 1.12 1.58 11.65
C GLY A 18 1.47 3.04 11.90
N SER A 19 2.72 3.40 11.65
CA SER A 19 3.31 4.72 11.87
C SER A 19 3.54 5.52 10.59
N GLY A 20 2.86 5.17 9.50
CA GLY A 20 2.78 5.97 8.28
C GLY A 20 1.89 7.21 8.47
N LEU A 21 1.74 8.01 7.41
CA LEU A 21 0.99 9.26 7.45
C LEU A 21 -0.45 9.06 7.96
N ALA A 22 -1.16 8.02 7.52
CA ALA A 22 -2.54 7.75 7.95
C ALA A 22 -2.65 7.45 9.45
N GLY A 23 -1.76 6.59 9.98
CA GLY A 23 -1.77 6.22 11.40
C GLY A 23 -1.41 7.38 12.32
N MET A 24 -0.39 8.17 11.93
CA MET A 24 -0.01 9.37 12.71
C MET A 24 -1.11 10.44 12.67
N THR A 25 -1.76 10.63 11.51
CA THR A 25 -2.92 11.54 11.40
C THR A 25 -4.04 11.09 12.33
N ALA A 26 -4.42 9.81 12.30
CA ALA A 26 -5.47 9.28 13.17
C ALA A 26 -5.11 9.44 14.65
N ALA A 27 -3.88 9.11 15.04
CA ALA A 27 -3.44 9.22 16.44
C ALA A 27 -3.43 10.67 16.96
N LEU A 28 -2.96 11.62 16.15
CA LEU A 28 -2.94 13.05 16.51
C LEU A 28 -4.36 13.63 16.62
N GLN A 29 -5.24 13.29 15.68
CA GLN A 29 -6.62 13.79 15.66
C GLN A 29 -7.48 13.19 16.79
N LEU A 30 -7.08 12.06 17.38
CA LEU A 30 -7.75 11.47 18.54
C LEU A 30 -7.38 12.16 19.86
N ALA A 31 -6.34 12.97 19.93
CA ALA A 31 -5.99 13.69 21.14
C ALA A 31 -7.16 14.58 21.62
N PRO A 32 -7.46 14.64 22.93
CA PRO A 32 -6.68 14.11 24.07
C PRO A 32 -7.02 12.65 24.49
N ARG A 33 -7.70 11.83 23.66
CA ARG A 33 -7.94 10.42 23.99
C ARG A 33 -6.63 9.64 24.12
N ALA A 34 -6.65 8.65 24.99
CA ALA A 34 -5.50 7.74 25.14
C ALA A 34 -5.40 6.81 23.92
N VAL A 35 -4.30 6.93 23.18
CA VAL A 35 -4.01 6.12 21.99
C VAL A 35 -2.74 5.32 22.21
N THR A 36 -2.77 4.03 21.89
CA THR A 36 -1.56 3.21 21.74
C THR A 36 -1.27 3.02 20.24
N LEU A 37 -0.22 3.67 19.74
CA LEU A 37 0.27 3.49 18.37
C LEU A 37 1.32 2.38 18.36
N ILE A 38 1.05 1.32 17.59
CA ILE A 38 1.90 0.14 17.47
C ILE A 38 2.56 0.15 16.10
N THR A 39 3.88 0.03 16.07
CA THR A 39 4.65 -0.05 14.82
C THR A 39 5.75 -1.09 14.89
N LYS A 40 5.96 -1.83 13.80
CA LYS A 40 7.03 -2.82 13.69
C LYS A 40 8.40 -2.20 13.37
N THR A 41 8.46 -0.91 13.08
CA THR A 41 9.72 -0.17 12.87
C THR A 41 10.39 0.15 14.20
N ALA A 42 11.72 0.27 14.21
CA ALA A 42 12.49 0.59 15.41
C ALA A 42 12.29 2.03 15.90
N GLY A 43 11.63 2.88 15.10
CA GLY A 43 11.38 4.27 15.45
C GLY A 43 10.37 4.94 14.54
N LEU A 44 10.12 6.23 14.80
CA LEU A 44 9.29 7.12 13.97
C LEU A 44 10.18 8.09 13.19
N PRO A 45 9.79 8.48 11.97
CA PRO A 45 8.69 7.92 11.17
C PRO A 45 9.05 6.58 10.52
N GLY A 46 8.03 5.86 10.01
CA GLY A 46 8.21 4.59 9.28
C GLY A 46 7.22 4.41 8.12
N GLY A 47 7.42 3.34 7.35
CA GLY A 47 6.55 2.95 6.26
C GLY A 47 6.73 3.72 4.96
N SER A 48 5.93 3.38 3.94
CA SER A 48 6.06 3.89 2.57
C SER A 48 5.93 5.41 2.44
N SER A 49 5.22 6.07 3.36
CA SER A 49 5.06 7.54 3.34
C SER A 49 6.39 8.28 3.42
N LEU A 50 7.41 7.71 4.07
CA LEU A 50 8.75 8.28 4.19
C LEU A 50 9.45 8.41 2.82
N TYR A 51 9.11 7.55 1.87
CA TYR A 51 9.72 7.44 0.54
C TYR A 51 8.89 8.14 -0.54
N ALA A 52 7.76 8.76 -0.20
CA ALA A 52 6.91 9.44 -1.16
C ALA A 52 7.60 10.71 -1.69
N GLN A 53 8.05 10.65 -2.97
CA GLN A 53 8.74 11.74 -3.66
C GLN A 53 7.79 12.78 -4.25
N GLY A 54 6.58 12.34 -4.67
CA GLY A 54 5.54 13.24 -5.18
C GLY A 54 4.98 14.15 -4.09
N GLY A 55 3.97 14.95 -4.46
CA GLY A 55 3.31 15.85 -3.52
C GLY A 55 1.99 15.31 -3.00
N ILE A 56 1.18 16.22 -2.48
CA ILE A 56 -0.21 16.01 -2.13
C ILE A 56 -1.08 16.71 -3.17
N ALA A 57 -1.95 15.95 -3.85
CA ALA A 57 -2.91 16.55 -4.77
C ALA A 57 -4.04 17.22 -3.98
N ALA A 58 -4.19 18.54 -4.11
CA ALA A 58 -5.28 19.28 -3.46
C ALA A 58 -5.63 20.54 -4.26
N ALA A 59 -6.92 20.79 -4.46
CA ALA A 59 -7.42 21.96 -5.15
C ALA A 59 -7.34 23.20 -4.24
N VAL A 60 -6.12 23.73 -4.07
CA VAL A 60 -5.81 24.90 -3.24
C VAL A 60 -5.32 26.11 -4.04
N GLY A 61 -5.04 25.91 -5.35
CA GLY A 61 -4.58 26.96 -6.25
C GLY A 61 -5.70 27.84 -6.80
N PRO A 62 -5.36 29.02 -7.36
CA PRO A 62 -6.33 29.91 -7.97
C PRO A 62 -7.07 29.24 -9.13
N GLY A 63 -8.41 29.27 -9.09
CA GLY A 63 -9.27 28.75 -10.17
C GLY A 63 -9.42 27.22 -10.19
N ASP A 64 -8.68 26.47 -9.38
CA ASP A 64 -8.85 25.02 -9.23
C ASP A 64 -9.96 24.70 -8.20
N ARG A 65 -10.75 23.66 -8.48
CA ARG A 65 -11.90 23.28 -7.66
C ARG A 65 -11.81 21.80 -7.26
N PRO A 66 -12.31 21.44 -6.06
CA PRO A 66 -12.40 20.03 -5.65
C PRO A 66 -13.15 19.14 -6.65
N GLU A 67 -14.18 19.69 -7.33
CA GLU A 67 -14.97 18.97 -8.34
C GLU A 67 -14.14 18.62 -9.58
N ASP A 68 -13.23 19.49 -10.00
CA ASP A 68 -12.33 19.26 -11.14
C ASP A 68 -11.28 18.19 -10.76
N HIS A 69 -10.78 18.22 -9.51
CA HIS A 69 -9.91 17.18 -8.99
C HIS A 69 -10.65 15.82 -8.86
N ALA A 70 -11.92 15.82 -8.44
CA ALA A 70 -12.74 14.61 -8.39
C ALA A 70 -12.95 14.03 -9.80
N ALA A 71 -13.21 14.87 -10.81
CA ALA A 71 -13.35 14.44 -12.20
C ALA A 71 -12.06 13.79 -12.74
N ASP A 72 -10.90 14.38 -12.48
CA ASP A 72 -9.59 13.78 -12.82
C ASP A 72 -9.39 12.43 -12.12
N THR A 73 -9.80 12.32 -10.84
CA THR A 73 -9.71 11.08 -10.07
C THR A 73 -10.58 9.97 -10.66
N VAL A 74 -11.82 10.30 -11.03
CA VAL A 74 -12.76 9.37 -11.68
C VAL A 74 -12.24 8.92 -13.04
N ALA A 75 -11.73 9.85 -13.84
CA ALA A 75 -11.18 9.54 -15.16
C ALA A 75 -9.95 8.60 -15.07
N ALA A 76 -9.07 8.81 -14.08
CA ALA A 76 -7.88 7.99 -13.90
C ALA A 76 -8.20 6.55 -13.45
N GLY A 77 -9.29 6.33 -12.74
CA GLY A 77 -9.61 5.04 -12.11
C GLY A 77 -10.30 4.01 -13.00
N ALA A 78 -10.31 4.25 -14.32
CA ALA A 78 -10.72 3.27 -15.35
C ALA A 78 -12.12 2.65 -15.13
N GLY A 79 -13.12 3.48 -14.74
CA GLY A 79 -14.52 3.08 -14.60
C GLY A 79 -14.90 2.41 -13.28
N LEU A 80 -13.99 2.27 -12.31
CA LEU A 80 -14.26 1.64 -11.01
C LEU A 80 -14.17 2.59 -9.80
N VAL A 81 -14.05 3.89 -10.02
CA VAL A 81 -14.05 4.88 -8.93
C VAL A 81 -15.46 5.09 -8.40
N ASP A 82 -15.59 5.05 -7.09
CA ASP A 82 -16.77 5.58 -6.42
C ASP A 82 -16.74 7.11 -6.45
N ALA A 83 -17.59 7.70 -7.29
CA ALA A 83 -17.59 9.14 -7.52
C ALA A 83 -17.94 9.95 -6.25
N ALA A 84 -18.77 9.39 -5.34
CA ALA A 84 -19.08 10.04 -4.08
C ALA A 84 -17.85 10.05 -3.15
N MET A 85 -17.08 8.98 -3.14
CA MET A 85 -15.83 8.90 -2.38
C MET A 85 -14.74 9.80 -2.97
N ALA A 86 -14.65 9.91 -4.31
CA ALA A 86 -13.74 10.85 -4.96
C ALA A 86 -14.10 12.30 -4.61
N ALA A 87 -15.38 12.67 -4.69
CA ALA A 87 -15.85 14.00 -4.30
C ALA A 87 -15.61 14.30 -2.82
N LEU A 88 -15.78 13.30 -1.94
CA LEU A 88 -15.47 13.40 -0.52
C LEU A 88 -13.97 13.66 -0.31
N LEU A 89 -13.11 12.82 -0.89
CA LEU A 89 -11.67 12.95 -0.78
C LEU A 89 -11.19 14.34 -1.19
N THR A 90 -11.63 14.82 -2.34
CA THR A 90 -11.11 16.06 -2.93
C THR A 90 -11.60 17.29 -2.18
N ARG A 91 -12.88 17.30 -1.72
CA ARG A 91 -13.45 18.38 -0.92
C ARG A 91 -12.79 18.47 0.48
N ASP A 92 -12.80 17.36 1.21
CA ASP A 92 -12.24 17.31 2.56
C ASP A 92 -10.71 17.50 2.51
N GLY A 93 -10.06 16.99 1.45
CA GLY A 93 -8.64 17.15 1.19
C GLY A 93 -8.22 18.59 0.93
N ALA A 94 -8.95 19.33 0.10
CA ALA A 94 -8.69 20.74 -0.14
C ALA A 94 -8.77 21.58 1.15
N ALA A 95 -9.77 21.29 2.00
CA ALA A 95 -9.92 21.96 3.28
C ALA A 95 -8.77 21.62 4.25
N LEU A 96 -8.43 20.32 4.35
CA LEU A 96 -7.37 19.84 5.23
C LEU A 96 -6.00 20.39 4.83
N VAL A 97 -5.67 20.38 3.53
CA VAL A 97 -4.36 20.88 3.06
C VAL A 97 -4.24 22.38 3.27
N ARG A 98 -5.33 23.18 3.10
CA ARG A 98 -5.31 24.60 3.47
C ARG A 98 -4.98 24.80 4.95
N HIS A 99 -5.64 24.04 5.82
CA HIS A 99 -5.35 24.10 7.26
C HIS A 99 -3.90 23.73 7.58
N LEU A 100 -3.34 22.68 6.95
CA LEU A 100 -1.93 22.30 7.14
C LEU A 100 -0.95 23.38 6.63
N LEU A 101 -1.30 24.10 5.57
CA LEU A 101 -0.55 25.25 5.07
C LEU A 101 -0.58 26.43 6.06
N GLU A 102 -1.73 26.69 6.69
CA GLU A 102 -1.93 27.71 7.71
C GLU A 102 -1.22 27.35 9.02
N ASP A 103 -1.22 26.09 9.41
CA ASP A 103 -0.53 25.54 10.60
C ASP A 103 1.00 25.54 10.48
N GLY A 104 1.55 26.03 9.36
CA GLY A 104 2.98 26.20 9.16
C GLY A 104 3.75 24.89 8.93
N LEU A 105 3.10 23.84 8.42
CA LEU A 105 3.86 22.68 7.91
C LEU A 105 4.80 23.14 6.78
N PRO A 106 6.00 22.53 6.68
CA PRO A 106 7.08 23.01 5.82
C PRO A 106 6.85 22.67 4.34
N PHE A 107 5.74 23.16 3.77
CA PHE A 107 5.46 23.09 2.34
C PHE A 107 6.27 24.14 1.58
N ASP A 108 6.64 23.83 0.35
CA ASP A 108 7.35 24.73 -0.54
C ASP A 108 6.45 25.92 -0.93
N ARG A 109 7.01 27.13 -0.88
CA ARG A 109 6.30 28.38 -1.15
C ARG A 109 7.00 29.21 -2.20
N ALA A 110 6.21 29.91 -2.99
CA ALA A 110 6.69 30.95 -3.88
C ALA A 110 7.17 32.20 -3.08
N PRO A 111 7.91 33.14 -3.70
CA PRO A 111 8.39 34.34 -3.03
C PRO A 111 7.29 35.23 -2.42
N ASP A 112 6.06 35.14 -2.92
CA ASP A 112 4.88 35.85 -2.40
C ASP A 112 4.19 35.13 -1.23
N GLY A 113 4.73 33.96 -0.79
CA GLY A 113 4.19 33.15 0.30
C GLY A 113 3.09 32.18 -0.10
N SER A 114 2.63 32.20 -1.35
CA SER A 114 1.68 31.22 -1.86
C SER A 114 2.29 29.82 -1.97
N PRO A 115 1.50 28.72 -1.89
CA PRO A 115 2.02 27.38 -2.07
C PRO A 115 2.57 27.19 -3.48
N LEU A 116 3.75 26.57 -3.60
CA LEU A 116 4.32 26.20 -4.88
C LEU A 116 3.62 24.95 -5.40
N LEU A 117 2.88 25.09 -6.52
CA LEU A 117 2.08 24.00 -7.06
C LEU A 117 2.75 23.35 -8.29
N GLY A 118 2.83 22.03 -8.27
CA GLY A 118 3.23 21.21 -9.40
C GLY A 118 2.05 20.64 -10.18
N ARG A 119 2.33 20.11 -11.37
CA ARG A 119 1.39 19.31 -12.16
C ARG A 119 2.02 17.96 -12.46
N GLU A 120 1.29 16.88 -12.16
CA GLU A 120 1.66 15.52 -12.53
C GLU A 120 0.72 15.01 -13.65
N ALA A 121 1.06 13.85 -14.23
CA ALA A 121 0.28 13.24 -15.31
C ALA A 121 -1.17 13.01 -14.90
N ALA A 122 -2.08 13.10 -15.87
CA ALA A 122 -3.53 12.94 -15.72
C ALA A 122 -4.23 13.98 -14.80
N HIS A 123 -3.54 15.00 -14.29
CA HIS A 123 -4.17 16.15 -13.64
C HIS A 123 -4.52 17.25 -14.62
N GLY A 124 -5.75 17.75 -14.55
CA GLY A 124 -6.23 18.88 -15.36
C GLY A 124 -5.61 20.23 -14.97
N ALA A 125 -5.17 20.39 -13.69
CA ALA A 125 -4.60 21.61 -13.13
C ALA A 125 -3.30 21.38 -12.36
N ALA A 126 -2.54 22.44 -12.09
CA ALA A 126 -1.41 22.42 -11.17
C ALA A 126 -1.95 22.46 -9.73
N ARG A 127 -2.01 21.30 -9.06
CA ARG A 127 -2.59 21.16 -7.72
C ARG A 127 -1.72 20.34 -6.76
N ILE A 128 -0.52 19.98 -7.18
CA ILE A 128 0.35 19.16 -6.35
C ILE A 128 1.16 20.05 -5.43
N VAL A 129 0.89 19.98 -4.14
CA VAL A 129 1.63 20.69 -3.08
C VAL A 129 2.85 19.87 -2.69
N HIS A 130 4.03 20.47 -2.77
CA HIS A 130 5.31 19.82 -2.48
C HIS A 130 5.90 20.32 -1.14
N ALA A 131 6.82 19.53 -0.58
CA ALA A 131 7.62 19.91 0.57
C ALA A 131 9.04 19.35 0.39
N GLY A 132 10.06 20.26 0.41
CA GLY A 132 11.44 19.89 0.16
C GLY A 132 11.70 19.37 -1.25
N GLY A 133 11.06 19.95 -2.26
CA GLY A 133 11.12 19.51 -3.66
C GLY A 133 10.46 18.14 -3.84
N ASP A 134 11.28 17.10 -4.11
CA ASP A 134 10.82 15.71 -4.26
C ASP A 134 10.97 14.87 -2.98
N ALA A 135 10.87 15.51 -1.79
CA ALA A 135 10.96 14.86 -0.49
C ALA A 135 9.69 15.02 0.37
N THR A 136 8.53 15.26 -0.26
CA THR A 136 7.28 15.64 0.41
C THR A 136 6.90 14.66 1.53
N GLY A 137 6.92 13.37 1.27
CA GLY A 137 6.59 12.36 2.26
C GLY A 137 7.50 12.43 3.49
N ARG A 138 8.82 12.45 3.29
CA ARG A 138 9.82 12.53 4.36
C ARG A 138 9.60 13.77 5.22
N THR A 139 9.44 14.91 4.60
CA THR A 139 9.24 16.20 5.28
C THR A 139 7.99 16.19 6.16
N LEU A 140 6.87 15.71 5.62
CA LEU A 140 5.60 15.66 6.35
C LEU A 140 5.62 14.63 7.49
N VAL A 141 6.06 13.39 7.23
CA VAL A 141 6.04 12.37 8.30
C VAL A 141 7.03 12.68 9.41
N THR A 142 8.15 13.39 9.12
CA THR A 142 9.06 13.85 10.14
C THR A 142 8.40 14.90 11.04
N ALA A 143 7.79 15.93 10.45
CA ALA A 143 7.07 16.95 11.21
C ALA A 143 5.92 16.35 12.05
N MET A 144 5.17 15.38 11.49
CA MET A 144 4.11 14.71 12.23
C MET A 144 4.63 13.81 13.34
N ALA A 145 5.75 13.13 13.14
CA ALA A 145 6.39 12.33 14.19
C ALA A 145 6.86 13.20 15.37
N GLU A 146 7.35 14.41 15.12
CA GLU A 146 7.70 15.38 16.15
C GLU A 146 6.47 15.82 16.94
N ARG A 147 5.36 16.18 16.26
CA ARG A 147 4.07 16.50 16.89
C ARG A 147 3.56 15.33 17.74
N LEU A 148 3.66 14.10 17.22
CA LEU A 148 3.23 12.90 17.93
C LEU A 148 4.01 12.69 19.25
N ARG A 149 5.34 12.85 19.22
CA ARG A 149 6.19 12.77 20.42
C ARG A 149 5.83 13.83 21.46
N ALA A 150 5.37 15.00 21.02
CA ALA A 150 4.91 16.08 21.88
C ALA A 150 3.47 15.91 22.39
N THR A 151 2.75 14.86 22.00
CA THR A 151 1.35 14.61 22.37
C THR A 151 1.26 13.57 23.50
N PRO A 152 1.05 13.98 24.77
CA PRO A 152 1.16 13.08 25.93
C PRO A 152 0.11 11.95 25.94
N SER A 153 -1.02 12.13 25.25
CA SER A 153 -2.09 11.11 25.16
C SER A 153 -1.76 9.98 24.19
N VAL A 154 -0.68 10.09 23.41
CA VAL A 154 -0.28 9.05 22.46
C VAL A 154 0.96 8.30 22.98
N ARG A 155 0.77 7.03 23.28
CA ARG A 155 1.86 6.10 23.61
C ARG A 155 2.30 5.38 22.33
N VAL A 156 3.59 5.47 21.99
CA VAL A 156 4.17 4.78 20.84
C VAL A 156 4.90 3.52 21.30
N GLU A 157 4.57 2.38 20.72
CA GLU A 157 5.27 1.11 20.90
C GLU A 157 5.94 0.70 19.60
N THR A 158 7.27 0.80 19.57
CA THR A 158 8.14 0.44 18.44
C THR A 158 8.60 -1.02 18.56
N ASP A 159 9.19 -1.57 17.50
CA ASP A 159 9.61 -2.97 17.41
C ASP A 159 8.49 -3.95 17.82
N ALA A 160 7.26 -3.57 17.54
CA ALA A 160 6.04 -4.28 17.91
C ALA A 160 5.33 -4.79 16.66
N PHE A 161 5.47 -6.07 16.37
CA PHE A 161 4.85 -6.71 15.20
C PHE A 161 3.43 -7.13 15.54
N ALA A 162 2.44 -6.51 14.89
CA ALA A 162 1.04 -6.89 14.97
C ALA A 162 0.82 -8.25 14.27
N VAL A 163 0.25 -9.20 14.98
CA VAL A 163 0.13 -10.59 14.50
C VAL A 163 -1.29 -10.95 14.09
N ASP A 164 -2.26 -10.80 15.01
CA ASP A 164 -3.66 -11.10 14.74
C ASP A 164 -4.59 -10.26 15.64
N LEU A 165 -5.85 -10.07 15.21
CA LEU A 165 -6.89 -9.46 16.01
C LEU A 165 -7.49 -10.47 17.00
N ALA A 166 -7.77 -10.02 18.21
CA ALA A 166 -8.62 -10.75 19.14
C ALA A 166 -10.09 -10.46 18.84
N ILE A 167 -10.85 -11.48 18.47
CA ILE A 167 -12.25 -11.33 18.03
C ILE A 167 -13.19 -12.18 18.86
N ARG A 168 -14.36 -11.64 19.16
CA ARG A 168 -15.48 -12.37 19.72
C ARG A 168 -16.79 -11.96 19.06
N ASN A 169 -17.52 -12.94 18.55
CA ASN A 169 -18.85 -12.73 17.94
C ASN A 169 -18.84 -11.63 16.87
N GLY A 170 -17.83 -11.61 15.98
CA GLY A 170 -17.69 -10.61 14.91
C GLY A 170 -17.24 -9.22 15.39
N ARG A 171 -16.93 -9.06 16.68
CA ARG A 171 -16.43 -7.81 17.26
C ARG A 171 -14.95 -7.94 17.63
N VAL A 172 -14.19 -6.91 17.30
CA VAL A 172 -12.78 -6.78 17.71
C VAL A 172 -12.71 -6.44 19.20
N CYS A 173 -11.85 -7.17 19.92
CA CYS A 173 -11.62 -7.03 21.35
C CYS A 173 -10.17 -6.65 21.68
N GLY A 174 -9.29 -6.56 20.69
CA GLY A 174 -7.89 -6.21 20.87
C GLY A 174 -7.00 -6.71 19.74
N LEU A 175 -5.71 -6.59 19.97
CA LEU A 175 -4.63 -6.96 19.04
C LEU A 175 -3.56 -7.76 19.77
N LEU A 176 -3.18 -8.90 19.22
CA LEU A 176 -2.00 -9.64 19.64
C LEU A 176 -0.78 -9.13 18.89
N ALA A 177 0.27 -8.76 19.62
CA ALA A 177 1.53 -8.29 19.06
C ALA A 177 2.72 -9.08 19.64
N CYS A 178 3.77 -9.23 18.83
CA CYS A 178 5.06 -9.76 19.23
C CYS A 178 6.05 -8.60 19.37
N HIS A 179 6.58 -8.41 20.57
CA HIS A 179 7.60 -7.42 20.90
C HIS A 179 8.97 -8.09 21.06
N GLY A 180 10.04 -7.30 21.11
CA GLY A 180 11.39 -7.82 21.33
C GLY A 180 11.58 -8.63 22.61
N GLN A 181 10.65 -8.48 23.58
CA GLN A 181 10.68 -9.21 24.86
C GLN A 181 9.58 -10.29 25.00
N GLY A 182 8.80 -10.54 23.94
CA GLY A 182 7.75 -11.55 23.93
C GLY A 182 6.39 -11.04 23.46
N TRP A 183 5.35 -11.75 23.88
CA TRP A 183 3.99 -11.52 23.42
C TRP A 183 3.24 -10.52 24.31
N VAL A 184 2.46 -9.64 23.67
CA VAL A 184 1.57 -8.70 24.34
C VAL A 184 0.19 -8.76 23.70
N LEU A 185 -0.85 -8.95 24.49
CA LEU A 185 -2.23 -8.72 24.07
C LEU A 185 -2.66 -7.31 24.50
N HIS A 186 -2.83 -6.43 23.53
CA HIS A 186 -3.46 -5.14 23.75
C HIS A 186 -4.98 -5.31 23.66
N ARG A 187 -5.69 -5.17 24.80
CA ARG A 187 -7.15 -5.22 24.81
C ARG A 187 -7.70 -3.83 24.53
N ALA A 188 -8.51 -3.71 23.50
CA ALA A 188 -9.15 -2.44 23.16
C ALA A 188 -10.47 -2.67 22.40
N PRO A 189 -11.48 -1.85 22.64
CA PRO A 189 -12.75 -1.91 21.89
C PRO A 189 -12.65 -1.29 20.50
N ARG A 190 -11.52 -0.63 20.18
CA ARG A 190 -11.29 0.10 18.93
C ARG A 190 -9.88 -0.17 18.41
N VAL A 191 -9.80 -0.68 17.19
CA VAL A 191 -8.54 -0.90 16.49
C VAL A 191 -8.61 -0.24 15.11
N ILE A 192 -7.61 0.56 14.78
CA ILE A 192 -7.45 1.24 13.50
C ILE A 192 -6.26 0.62 12.79
N LEU A 193 -6.49 0.00 11.61
CA LEU A 193 -5.43 -0.48 10.75
C LEU A 193 -4.99 0.66 9.81
N ALA A 194 -3.71 1.03 9.89
CA ALA A 194 -3.04 2.04 9.05
C ALA A 194 -1.67 1.52 8.58
N THR A 195 -1.62 0.23 8.25
CA THR A 195 -0.42 -0.59 8.10
C THR A 195 0.25 -0.46 6.72
N GLY A 196 -0.31 0.36 5.83
CA GLY A 196 0.20 0.49 4.45
C GLY A 196 -0.16 -0.68 3.56
N GLY A 197 0.50 -0.75 2.40
CA GLY A 197 0.18 -1.67 1.32
C GLY A 197 0.97 -2.98 1.33
N ILE A 198 1.07 -3.57 0.13
CA ILE A 198 1.57 -4.93 -0.09
C ILE A 198 2.83 -4.98 -0.98
N GLY A 199 3.44 -3.83 -1.31
CA GLY A 199 4.43 -3.76 -2.39
C GLY A 199 5.62 -4.68 -2.20
N SER A 200 6.08 -4.92 -0.96
CA SER A 200 7.19 -5.86 -0.71
C SER A 200 6.81 -7.34 -0.89
N ALA A 201 5.55 -7.65 -1.23
CA ALA A 201 5.18 -8.99 -1.69
C ALA A 201 5.62 -9.28 -3.14
N PHE A 202 6.04 -8.27 -3.90
CA PHE A 202 6.57 -8.40 -5.27
C PHE A 202 8.09 -8.35 -5.28
N ALA A 203 8.74 -9.16 -6.11
CA ALA A 203 10.19 -9.21 -6.20
C ALA A 203 10.80 -7.88 -6.65
N ARG A 204 10.09 -7.12 -7.51
CA ARG A 204 10.52 -5.80 -7.94
C ARG A 204 9.52 -4.75 -7.49
N THR A 205 9.92 -3.91 -6.53
CA THR A 205 9.05 -2.91 -5.88
C THR A 205 9.81 -1.66 -5.50
N THR A 206 9.10 -0.51 -5.49
CA THR A 206 9.59 0.75 -4.92
C THR A 206 9.24 0.92 -3.44
N ASN A 207 8.54 -0.05 -2.86
CA ASN A 207 8.09 0.00 -1.47
C ASN A 207 9.17 -0.53 -0.52
N PRO A 208 9.27 0.03 0.69
CA PRO A 208 10.20 -0.46 1.70
C PRO A 208 9.86 -1.89 2.14
N ALA A 209 10.84 -2.56 2.74
CA ALA A 209 10.72 -3.96 3.18
C ALA A 209 9.54 -4.20 4.14
N GLU A 210 9.12 -3.17 4.88
CA GLU A 210 8.00 -3.22 5.83
C GLU A 210 6.62 -3.32 5.15
N ALA A 211 6.50 -3.03 3.86
CA ALA A 211 5.22 -3.08 3.14
C ALA A 211 4.78 -4.52 2.82
N THR A 212 4.63 -5.35 3.82
CA THR A 212 4.41 -6.81 3.76
C THR A 212 2.93 -7.23 3.69
N GLY A 213 2.00 -6.27 3.73
CA GLY A 213 0.55 -6.53 3.72
C GLY A 213 0.00 -7.05 5.06
N ASP A 214 0.65 -6.74 6.18
CA ASP A 214 0.29 -7.29 7.49
C ASP A 214 -1.16 -6.99 7.87
N GLY A 215 -1.58 -5.73 7.78
CA GLY A 215 -2.95 -5.36 8.16
C GLY A 215 -4.00 -6.00 7.25
N LEU A 216 -3.73 -6.12 5.95
CA LEU A 216 -4.60 -6.82 5.02
C LEU A 216 -4.73 -8.30 5.40
N ALA A 217 -3.61 -8.97 5.69
CA ALA A 217 -3.59 -10.37 6.11
C ALA A 217 -4.30 -10.58 7.46
N ILE A 218 -4.08 -9.70 8.43
CA ILE A 218 -4.74 -9.70 9.74
C ILE A 218 -6.25 -9.53 9.59
N ALA A 219 -6.69 -8.54 8.80
CA ALA A 219 -8.10 -8.30 8.52
C ALA A 219 -8.77 -9.49 7.80
N ALA A 220 -8.07 -10.10 6.82
CA ALA A 220 -8.53 -11.30 6.13
C ALA A 220 -8.76 -12.48 7.09
N ARG A 221 -7.78 -12.78 7.95
CA ARG A 221 -7.90 -13.85 8.96
C ARG A 221 -9.01 -13.57 9.97
N ALA A 222 -9.26 -12.31 10.24
CA ALA A 222 -10.34 -11.85 11.09
C ALA A 222 -11.74 -11.99 10.45
N GLY A 223 -11.83 -12.26 9.14
CA GLY A 223 -13.07 -12.37 8.40
C GLY A 223 -13.63 -11.03 7.89
N ALA A 224 -12.82 -9.98 7.84
CA ALA A 224 -13.20 -8.72 7.22
C ALA A 224 -13.43 -8.88 5.71
N ARG A 225 -14.35 -8.09 5.14
CA ARG A 225 -14.52 -8.01 3.69
C ARG A 225 -13.36 -7.27 3.05
N LEU A 226 -12.88 -7.80 1.94
CA LEU A 226 -11.80 -7.26 1.12
C LEU A 226 -12.33 -6.97 -0.28
N ALA A 227 -11.71 -6.04 -1.01
CA ALA A 227 -12.08 -5.77 -2.39
C ALA A 227 -10.89 -5.33 -3.24
N ASP A 228 -11.03 -5.54 -4.56
CA ASP A 228 -10.17 -4.97 -5.61
C ASP A 228 -8.68 -5.35 -5.48
N LEU A 229 -8.38 -6.54 -4.91
CA LEU A 229 -7.03 -6.97 -4.56
C LEU A 229 -6.12 -7.21 -5.77
N GLU A 230 -6.70 -7.44 -6.96
CA GLU A 230 -5.97 -7.57 -8.22
C GLU A 230 -5.36 -6.28 -8.74
N PHE A 231 -5.80 -5.11 -8.23
CA PHE A 231 -5.33 -3.82 -8.71
C PHE A 231 -4.08 -3.36 -7.96
N VAL A 232 -2.93 -3.75 -8.47
CA VAL A 232 -1.61 -3.29 -8.03
C VAL A 232 -1.03 -2.39 -9.10
N GLN A 233 -0.82 -1.11 -8.78
CA GLN A 233 -0.23 -0.13 -9.68
C GLN A 233 1.28 -0.34 -9.74
N PHE A 234 1.82 -0.50 -10.95
CA PHE A 234 3.24 -0.48 -11.22
C PHE A 234 3.67 0.94 -11.59
N HIS A 235 4.65 1.48 -10.86
CA HIS A 235 5.25 2.75 -11.28
C HIS A 235 6.12 2.52 -12.51
N PRO A 236 5.95 3.31 -13.58
CA PRO A 236 6.64 3.06 -14.84
C PRO A 236 8.15 3.27 -14.77
N THR A 237 8.63 4.21 -13.96
CA THR A 237 10.00 4.70 -13.96
C THR A 237 10.71 4.47 -12.61
N ALA A 238 10.90 3.19 -12.24
CA ALA A 238 11.90 2.82 -11.24
C ALA A 238 13.25 2.59 -11.92
N LEU A 239 14.37 2.87 -11.23
CA LEU A 239 15.70 2.58 -11.78
C LEU A 239 15.84 1.08 -12.06
N ALA A 240 16.37 0.75 -13.23
CA ALA A 240 16.66 -0.64 -13.64
C ALA A 240 18.03 -1.07 -13.11
N VAL A 241 18.18 -1.07 -11.78
CA VAL A 241 19.39 -1.46 -11.05
C VAL A 241 19.10 -2.67 -10.16
N ASP A 242 20.15 -3.35 -9.70
CA ASP A 242 20.05 -4.42 -8.70
C ASP A 242 19.98 -3.80 -7.30
N ALA A 243 18.77 -3.56 -6.85
CA ALA A 243 18.46 -3.00 -5.54
C ALA A 243 17.09 -3.49 -5.05
N ASP A 244 16.90 -3.61 -3.73
CA ASP A 244 15.65 -3.98 -3.09
C ASP A 244 15.44 -3.13 -1.81
N PRO A 245 14.51 -2.17 -1.83
CA PRO A 245 13.64 -1.78 -2.95
C PRO A 245 14.39 -1.06 -4.08
N VAL A 246 13.81 -1.11 -5.30
CA VAL A 246 14.36 -0.36 -6.43
C VAL A 246 14.09 1.14 -6.27
N PRO A 247 15.06 2.03 -6.55
CA PRO A 247 14.88 3.46 -6.43
C PRO A 247 13.81 3.99 -7.38
N LEU A 248 12.96 4.88 -6.88
CA LEU A 248 11.91 5.54 -7.64
C LEU A 248 12.43 6.81 -8.32
N LEU A 249 12.19 6.94 -9.63
CA LEU A 249 12.27 8.21 -10.35
C LEU A 249 10.85 8.77 -10.47
N THR A 250 10.56 9.80 -9.69
CA THR A 250 9.21 10.37 -9.51
C THR A 250 8.54 10.78 -10.83
N GLU A 251 7.21 10.70 -10.86
CA GLU A 251 6.41 11.16 -11.98
C GLU A 251 6.54 12.66 -12.27
N ALA A 252 6.87 13.45 -11.24
CA ALA A 252 7.12 14.88 -11.38
C ALA A 252 8.23 15.21 -12.41
N LEU A 253 9.17 14.28 -12.63
CA LEU A 253 10.17 14.40 -13.70
C LEU A 253 9.53 14.42 -15.09
N ARG A 254 8.58 13.50 -15.37
CA ARG A 254 7.84 13.48 -16.63
C ARG A 254 6.95 14.71 -16.78
N GLY A 255 6.34 15.15 -15.68
CA GLY A 255 5.60 16.43 -15.60
C GLY A 255 6.47 17.66 -15.87
N ALA A 256 7.77 17.59 -15.55
CA ALA A 256 8.76 18.64 -15.82
C ALA A 256 9.45 18.51 -17.19
N GLY A 257 9.10 17.48 -18.00
CA GLY A 257 9.59 17.33 -19.37
C GLY A 257 10.61 16.22 -19.59
N ALA A 258 10.84 15.30 -18.64
CA ALA A 258 11.66 14.12 -18.87
C ALA A 258 11.06 13.22 -19.95
N LEU A 259 11.89 12.60 -20.80
CA LEU A 259 11.50 11.85 -21.99
C LEU A 259 11.85 10.38 -21.87
N LEU A 260 10.94 9.51 -22.34
CA LEU A 260 11.17 8.06 -22.43
C LEU A 260 11.77 7.70 -23.78
N LEU A 261 12.93 7.06 -23.73
CA LEU A 261 13.73 6.71 -24.88
C LEU A 261 13.93 5.19 -24.98
N ASP A 262 13.95 4.68 -26.23
CA ASP A 262 14.37 3.32 -26.54
C ASP A 262 15.92 3.20 -26.56
N ARG A 263 16.43 2.00 -26.91
CA ARG A 263 17.88 1.72 -27.02
C ARG A 263 18.62 2.61 -28.03
N ASP A 264 17.91 3.10 -29.06
CA ASP A 264 18.46 3.92 -30.13
C ASP A 264 18.35 5.43 -29.83
N GLY A 265 17.86 5.78 -28.63
CA GLY A 265 17.64 7.15 -28.17
C GLY A 265 16.41 7.81 -28.79
N ARG A 266 15.48 7.04 -29.37
CA ARG A 266 14.24 7.56 -29.95
C ARG A 266 13.15 7.61 -28.89
N ARG A 267 12.41 8.71 -28.86
CA ARG A 267 11.23 8.89 -28.05
C ARG A 267 10.07 8.04 -28.60
N PHE A 268 9.54 7.09 -27.81
CA PHE A 268 8.53 6.13 -28.28
C PHE A 268 7.11 6.40 -27.76
N MET A 269 6.96 7.13 -26.66
CA MET A 269 5.63 7.36 -26.06
C MET A 269 4.60 8.07 -26.94
N PRO A 270 4.97 8.98 -27.88
CA PRO A 270 4.01 9.57 -28.83
C PRO A 270 3.30 8.55 -29.72
N ASP A 271 3.94 7.42 -30.01
CA ASP A 271 3.35 6.34 -30.81
C ASP A 271 2.40 5.45 -29.97
N GLU A 272 2.53 5.49 -28.63
CA GLU A 272 1.74 4.70 -27.69
C GLU A 272 0.47 5.41 -27.21
N HIS A 273 0.52 6.74 -27.02
CA HIS A 273 -0.60 7.50 -26.49
C HIS A 273 -0.50 9.00 -26.82
N PRO A 274 -1.63 9.70 -27.12
CA PRO A 274 -1.62 11.13 -27.45
C PRO A 274 -1.01 12.04 -26.39
N LEU A 275 -1.12 11.67 -25.10
CA LEU A 275 -0.50 12.41 -23.99
C LEU A 275 0.98 12.03 -23.77
N ALA A 276 1.52 11.12 -24.56
CA ALA A 276 2.90 10.65 -24.50
C ALA A 276 3.32 10.28 -23.04
N GLU A 277 4.41 10.86 -22.51
CA GLU A 277 4.90 10.59 -21.14
C GLU A 277 3.93 10.99 -20.03
N LEU A 278 2.92 11.82 -20.33
CA LEU A 278 1.86 12.24 -19.41
C LEU A 278 0.61 11.36 -19.48
N ALA A 279 0.67 10.24 -20.19
CA ALA A 279 -0.38 9.23 -20.19
C ALA A 279 -0.55 8.63 -18.78
N PRO A 280 -1.71 8.03 -18.45
CA PRO A 280 -1.92 7.32 -17.19
C PRO A 280 -0.82 6.28 -16.90
N ARG A 281 -0.50 6.07 -15.62
CA ARG A 281 0.63 5.22 -15.20
C ARG A 281 0.59 3.81 -15.75
N ASP A 282 -0.59 3.20 -15.80
CA ASP A 282 -0.79 1.86 -16.33
C ASP A 282 -0.44 1.77 -17.82
N VAL A 283 -0.76 2.79 -18.63
CA VAL A 283 -0.41 2.89 -20.05
C VAL A 283 1.11 2.98 -20.21
N VAL A 284 1.76 3.91 -19.49
CA VAL A 284 3.21 4.11 -19.57
C VAL A 284 3.95 2.86 -19.08
N ALA A 285 3.51 2.26 -17.95
CA ALA A 285 4.13 1.06 -17.41
C ALA A 285 4.03 -0.12 -18.40
N ARG A 286 2.88 -0.32 -19.05
CA ARG A 286 2.73 -1.37 -20.07
C ARG A 286 3.60 -1.11 -21.30
N ALA A 287 3.73 0.13 -21.75
CA ALA A 287 4.57 0.49 -22.88
C ALA A 287 6.05 0.17 -22.62
N ILE A 288 6.54 0.50 -21.41
CA ILE A 288 7.89 0.15 -20.97
C ILE A 288 8.01 -1.36 -20.76
N GLY A 289 7.04 -1.98 -20.07
CA GLY A 289 7.08 -3.40 -19.74
C GLY A 289 7.11 -4.32 -20.96
N ARG A 290 6.42 -3.99 -22.05
CA ARG A 290 6.49 -4.74 -23.31
C ARG A 290 7.90 -4.74 -23.90
N ARG A 291 8.59 -3.58 -23.87
CA ARG A 291 9.98 -3.47 -24.35
C ARG A 291 10.95 -4.26 -23.48
N VAL A 292 10.83 -4.09 -22.17
CA VAL A 292 11.67 -4.83 -21.22
C VAL A 292 11.46 -6.35 -21.35
N ALA A 293 10.24 -6.81 -21.57
CA ALA A 293 9.94 -8.23 -21.81
C ALA A 293 10.52 -8.74 -23.16
N ALA A 294 10.72 -7.85 -24.13
CA ALA A 294 11.40 -8.15 -25.38
C ALA A 294 12.94 -7.96 -25.30
N GLU A 295 13.50 -7.85 -24.09
CA GLU A 295 14.92 -7.57 -23.83
C GLU A 295 15.42 -6.26 -24.46
N GLU A 296 14.51 -5.31 -24.63
CA GLU A 296 14.81 -3.96 -25.11
C GLU A 296 14.92 -3.01 -23.91
N PRO A 297 16.11 -2.46 -23.58
CA PRO A 297 16.26 -1.52 -22.50
C PRO A 297 15.55 -0.22 -22.79
N VAL A 298 14.95 0.36 -21.74
CA VAL A 298 14.26 1.65 -21.79
C VAL A 298 14.97 2.63 -20.87
N PHE A 299 15.03 3.88 -21.30
CA PHE A 299 15.71 4.94 -20.56
C PHE A 299 14.80 6.14 -20.35
N LEU A 300 15.01 6.85 -19.24
CA LEU A 300 14.40 8.14 -18.94
C LEU A 300 15.46 9.24 -19.01
N ASP A 301 15.32 10.16 -19.95
CA ASP A 301 16.21 11.34 -20.05
C ASP A 301 15.69 12.43 -19.10
N LEU A 302 16.45 12.69 -18.04
CA LEU A 302 16.10 13.67 -17.01
C LEU A 302 16.55 15.10 -17.37
N ARG A 303 17.45 15.27 -18.33
CA ARG A 303 18.08 16.56 -18.63
C ARG A 303 17.08 17.68 -18.92
N PRO A 304 15.98 17.45 -19.69
CA PRO A 304 14.97 18.50 -19.87
C PRO A 304 14.28 18.92 -18.59
N ALA A 305 13.96 17.97 -17.70
CA ALA A 305 13.32 18.23 -16.42
C ALA A 305 14.25 18.97 -15.46
N LEU A 306 15.53 18.57 -15.40
CA LEU A 306 16.56 19.21 -14.56
C LEU A 306 16.88 20.64 -15.04
N ALA A 307 16.85 20.88 -16.35
CA ALA A 307 16.99 22.23 -16.91
C ALA A 307 15.79 23.13 -16.57
N ALA A 308 14.57 22.58 -16.57
CA ALA A 308 13.35 23.30 -16.23
C ALA A 308 13.23 23.61 -14.71
N LYS A 309 13.76 22.71 -13.85
CA LYS A 309 13.72 22.81 -12.37
C LYS A 309 15.04 22.34 -11.77
N PRO A 310 16.10 23.18 -11.76
CA PRO A 310 17.45 22.79 -11.34
C PRO A 310 17.52 22.24 -9.90
N ASP A 311 16.75 22.81 -8.97
CA ASP A 311 16.71 22.41 -7.56
C ASP A 311 15.48 21.56 -7.19
N GLY A 312 14.72 21.11 -8.19
CA GLY A 312 13.42 20.47 -7.97
C GLY A 312 13.49 18.99 -7.58
N PHE A 313 14.64 18.31 -7.73
CA PHE A 313 14.75 16.86 -7.63
C PHE A 313 15.97 16.38 -6.82
N PRO A 314 16.20 16.89 -5.60
CA PRO A 314 17.38 16.55 -4.80
C PRO A 314 17.42 15.06 -4.41
N THR A 315 16.26 14.44 -4.13
CA THR A 315 16.18 13.02 -3.80
C THR A 315 16.55 12.14 -5.01
N VAL A 316 16.04 12.48 -6.19
CA VAL A 316 16.37 11.74 -7.44
C VAL A 316 17.87 11.84 -7.74
N LEU A 317 18.46 13.03 -7.61
CA LEU A 317 19.90 13.21 -7.84
C LEU A 317 20.74 12.37 -6.87
N ALA A 318 20.37 12.37 -5.58
CA ALA A 318 21.03 11.54 -4.58
C ALA A 318 20.90 10.04 -4.91
N LEU A 319 19.69 9.57 -5.25
CA LEU A 319 19.47 8.16 -5.62
C LEU A 319 20.27 7.74 -6.87
N CYS A 320 20.38 8.59 -7.88
CA CYS A 320 21.23 8.31 -9.04
C CYS A 320 22.72 8.20 -8.63
N ALA A 321 23.19 9.15 -7.82
CA ALA A 321 24.59 9.15 -7.34
C ALA A 321 24.91 7.91 -6.48
N ASP A 322 24.02 7.50 -5.60
CA ASP A 322 24.17 6.30 -4.75
C ASP A 322 24.33 5.01 -5.58
N HIS A 323 23.83 5.01 -6.82
CA HIS A 323 23.97 3.89 -7.76
C HIS A 323 25.00 4.15 -8.87
N GLY A 324 25.84 5.16 -8.73
CA GLY A 324 26.91 5.47 -9.68
C GLY A 324 26.40 5.98 -11.04
N LEU A 325 25.19 6.55 -11.09
CA LEU A 325 24.57 7.09 -12.29
C LEU A 325 24.63 8.62 -12.28
N ASP A 326 24.98 9.22 -13.42
CA ASP A 326 24.98 10.68 -13.60
C ASP A 326 23.87 11.09 -14.58
N PRO A 327 22.75 11.69 -14.10
CA PRO A 327 21.64 12.08 -14.95
C PRO A 327 21.95 13.27 -15.87
N PHE A 328 23.07 13.97 -15.66
CA PHE A 328 23.53 15.03 -16.55
C PHE A 328 24.36 14.47 -17.73
N ALA A 329 25.05 13.34 -17.51
CA ALA A 329 25.86 12.68 -18.53
C ALA A 329 25.02 11.88 -19.54
N GLY A 330 23.89 11.28 -19.11
CA GLY A 330 23.06 10.45 -19.97
C GLY A 330 21.70 10.09 -19.40
N PRO A 331 20.84 9.41 -20.20
CA PRO A 331 19.54 8.97 -19.72
C PRO A 331 19.65 7.78 -18.75
N MET A 332 18.71 7.70 -17.78
CA MET A 332 18.69 6.70 -16.72
C MET A 332 17.96 5.42 -17.14
N PRO A 333 18.53 4.22 -16.92
CA PRO A 333 17.83 2.99 -17.21
C PRO A 333 16.61 2.81 -16.29
N VAL A 334 15.45 2.49 -16.87
CA VAL A 334 14.20 2.36 -16.11
C VAL A 334 13.41 1.11 -16.46
N ALA A 335 12.69 0.58 -15.48
CA ALA A 335 11.72 -0.50 -15.65
C ALA A 335 10.56 -0.36 -14.66
N PRO A 336 9.37 -0.92 -14.97
CA PRO A 336 8.24 -0.87 -14.05
C PRO A 336 8.50 -1.66 -12.76
N ALA A 337 7.95 -1.16 -11.65
CA ALA A 337 8.01 -1.84 -10.35
C ALA A 337 6.69 -1.66 -9.59
N ALA A 338 6.30 -2.66 -8.78
CA ALA A 338 5.14 -2.58 -7.91
C ALA A 338 5.26 -1.37 -6.98
N HIS A 339 4.20 -0.57 -6.86
CA HIS A 339 4.29 0.75 -6.22
C HIS A 339 3.14 1.05 -5.27
N TYR A 340 1.88 0.77 -5.64
CA TYR A 340 0.72 1.10 -4.83
C TYR A 340 -0.38 0.06 -5.02
N HIS A 341 -1.09 -0.30 -3.93
CA HIS A 341 -2.21 -1.22 -3.94
C HIS A 341 -3.52 -0.47 -3.79
N MET A 342 -4.40 -0.50 -4.81
CA MET A 342 -5.69 0.16 -4.77
C MET A 342 -6.76 -0.63 -4.01
N GLY A 343 -6.61 -1.95 -3.98
CA GLY A 343 -7.45 -2.84 -3.19
C GLY A 343 -7.11 -2.84 -1.70
N GLY A 344 -7.90 -3.56 -0.91
CA GLY A 344 -7.66 -3.66 0.53
C GLY A 344 -8.89 -4.05 1.33
N VAL A 345 -8.89 -3.68 2.61
CA VAL A 345 -10.02 -3.86 3.52
C VAL A 345 -11.14 -2.89 3.12
N VAL A 346 -12.33 -3.42 2.83
CA VAL A 346 -13.49 -2.59 2.45
C VAL A 346 -13.88 -1.67 3.60
N THR A 347 -13.98 -0.38 3.30
CA THR A 347 -14.41 0.63 4.27
C THR A 347 -15.54 1.51 3.74
N ASP A 348 -16.31 2.08 4.66
CA ASP A 348 -17.22 3.17 4.37
C ASP A 348 -16.50 4.54 4.40
N ALA A 349 -17.26 5.62 4.24
CA ALA A 349 -16.74 6.98 4.22
C ALA A 349 -16.04 7.42 5.52
N ASP A 350 -16.30 6.75 6.64
CA ASP A 350 -15.68 7.00 7.93
C ASP A 350 -14.63 5.95 8.31
N GLY A 351 -14.23 5.12 7.34
CA GLY A 351 -13.20 4.07 7.49
C GLY A 351 -13.65 2.86 8.29
N ARG A 352 -14.95 2.67 8.56
CA ARG A 352 -15.47 1.49 9.25
C ARG A 352 -15.40 0.28 8.34
N THR A 353 -14.95 -0.84 8.89
CA THR A 353 -14.91 -2.11 8.17
C THR A 353 -16.20 -2.93 8.39
N SER A 354 -16.25 -4.13 7.84
CA SER A 354 -17.34 -5.10 8.09
C SER A 354 -17.33 -5.70 9.50
N LEU A 355 -16.27 -5.47 10.29
CA LEU A 355 -16.15 -5.96 11.66
C LEU A 355 -16.38 -4.83 12.66
N GLU A 356 -17.22 -5.06 13.64
CA GLU A 356 -17.44 -4.10 14.72
C GLU A 356 -16.15 -3.84 15.51
N GLY A 357 -15.82 -2.57 15.76
CA GLY A 357 -14.62 -2.17 16.49
C GLY A 357 -13.35 -2.16 15.64
N LEU A 358 -13.46 -2.35 14.31
CA LEU A 358 -12.35 -2.27 13.38
C LEU A 358 -12.56 -1.17 12.34
N TRP A 359 -11.56 -0.30 12.22
CA TRP A 359 -11.43 0.71 11.17
C TRP A 359 -10.16 0.47 10.36
N ALA A 360 -10.14 0.99 9.13
CA ALA A 360 -8.95 1.00 8.30
C ALA A 360 -8.84 2.33 7.54
N CYS A 361 -7.60 2.83 7.36
CA CYS A 361 -7.31 4.03 6.59
C CYS A 361 -5.92 3.98 5.93
N GLY A 362 -5.73 4.79 4.88
CA GLY A 362 -4.55 4.74 4.03
C GLY A 362 -4.53 3.48 3.17
N GLU A 363 -3.39 3.12 2.63
CA GLU A 363 -3.23 2.09 1.60
C GLU A 363 -3.69 0.67 1.97
N VAL A 364 -3.92 0.37 3.26
CA VAL A 364 -4.51 -0.91 3.69
C VAL A 364 -6.02 -0.98 3.40
N ALA A 365 -6.66 0.17 3.22
CA ALA A 365 -8.10 0.29 3.01
C ALA A 365 -8.46 0.34 1.52
N CYS A 366 -9.55 -0.31 1.15
CA CYS A 366 -10.21 -0.14 -0.13
C CYS A 366 -11.38 0.81 0.03
N THR A 367 -11.11 2.11 -0.13
CA THR A 367 -12.08 3.20 0.02
C THR A 367 -12.96 3.39 -1.21
N GLY A 368 -12.53 2.87 -2.36
CA GLY A 368 -13.18 3.07 -3.66
C GLY A 368 -12.78 4.33 -4.40
N VAL A 369 -11.93 5.15 -3.81
CA VAL A 369 -11.43 6.39 -4.43
C VAL A 369 -10.58 6.13 -5.67
N HIS A 370 -9.83 5.04 -5.71
CA HIS A 370 -8.82 4.82 -6.74
C HIS A 370 -9.28 3.96 -7.92
N GLY A 371 -10.37 3.21 -7.76
CA GLY A 371 -10.82 2.27 -8.78
C GLY A 371 -9.69 1.32 -9.21
N ALA A 372 -9.57 1.09 -10.51
CA ALA A 372 -8.57 0.19 -11.08
C ALA A 372 -7.18 0.82 -11.31
N ASN A 373 -7.04 2.14 -11.12
CA ASN A 373 -5.77 2.85 -11.32
C ASN A 373 -5.77 4.19 -10.57
N ARG A 374 -4.81 4.38 -9.68
CA ARG A 374 -4.72 5.56 -8.82
C ARG A 374 -4.18 6.78 -9.57
N LEU A 375 -4.87 7.92 -9.43
CA LEU A 375 -4.35 9.22 -9.84
C LEU A 375 -3.12 9.57 -8.98
N ALA A 376 -2.08 10.11 -9.60
CA ALA A 376 -0.85 10.50 -8.92
C ALA A 376 -1.12 11.46 -7.75
N SER A 377 -0.32 11.38 -6.69
CA SER A 377 -0.37 12.23 -5.50
C SER A 377 -1.68 12.20 -4.68
N ASN A 378 -2.65 11.33 -5.02
CA ASN A 378 -3.85 11.10 -4.20
C ASN A 378 -3.58 10.22 -2.96
N SER A 379 -2.51 9.42 -2.92
CA SER A 379 -2.27 8.49 -1.80
C SER A 379 -1.97 9.19 -0.47
N LEU A 380 -1.16 10.26 -0.50
CA LEU A 380 -0.89 11.04 0.71
C LEU A 380 -2.14 11.83 1.13
N LEU A 381 -2.93 12.33 0.18
CA LEU A 381 -4.21 12.98 0.46
C LEU A 381 -5.18 12.01 1.13
N GLU A 382 -5.33 10.79 0.59
CA GLU A 382 -6.16 9.73 1.17
C GLU A 382 -5.75 9.41 2.60
N ALA A 383 -4.44 9.24 2.85
CA ALA A 383 -3.91 8.97 4.18
C ALA A 383 -4.30 10.06 5.21
N LEU A 384 -4.22 11.32 4.82
CA LEU A 384 -4.61 12.45 5.66
C LEU A 384 -6.13 12.50 5.89
N VAL A 385 -6.91 12.46 4.81
CA VAL A 385 -8.37 12.63 4.89
C VAL A 385 -9.02 11.48 5.65
N PHE A 386 -8.74 10.23 5.27
CA PHE A 386 -9.35 9.09 5.94
C PHE A 386 -8.76 8.83 7.33
N GLY A 387 -7.49 9.18 7.58
CA GLY A 387 -6.95 9.19 8.94
C GLY A 387 -7.73 10.12 9.88
N ALA A 388 -8.03 11.34 9.42
CA ALA A 388 -8.83 12.31 10.18
C ALA A 388 -10.31 11.88 10.32
N ARG A 389 -10.91 11.30 9.28
CA ARG A 389 -12.30 10.82 9.32
C ARG A 389 -12.48 9.66 10.28
N VAL A 390 -11.57 8.67 10.23
CA VAL A 390 -11.54 7.55 11.18
C VAL A 390 -11.42 8.07 12.61
N ALA A 391 -10.50 9.00 12.86
CA ALA A 391 -10.31 9.56 14.19
C ALA A 391 -11.59 10.22 14.74
N ARG A 392 -12.29 11.01 13.89
CA ARG A 392 -13.55 11.64 14.26
C ARG A 392 -14.62 10.60 14.60
N ASP A 393 -14.84 9.60 13.74
CA ASP A 393 -15.85 8.56 14.00
C ASP A 393 -15.54 7.76 15.29
N VAL A 394 -14.29 7.39 15.50
CA VAL A 394 -13.82 6.72 16.71
C VAL A 394 -14.04 7.58 17.96
N ALA A 395 -13.83 8.90 17.87
CA ALA A 395 -14.02 9.83 18.98
C ALA A 395 -15.50 10.04 19.32
N GLU A 396 -16.39 10.08 18.33
CA GLU A 396 -17.82 10.33 18.52
C GLU A 396 -18.59 9.10 19.04
N ARG A 397 -18.07 7.89 18.83
CA ARG A 397 -18.74 6.64 19.25
C ARG A 397 -18.65 6.39 20.74
N PRO A 398 -19.76 6.03 21.41
CA PRO A 398 -19.74 5.59 22.80
C PRO A 398 -18.78 4.41 23.01
N LEU A 399 -18.08 4.41 24.13
CA LEU A 399 -17.21 3.32 24.51
C LEU A 399 -18.06 2.14 25.02
N ALA A 400 -18.18 1.08 24.21
CA ALA A 400 -18.81 -0.15 24.66
C ALA A 400 -17.82 -0.99 25.50
N PRO A 401 -18.21 -1.48 26.67
CA PRO A 401 -17.37 -2.39 27.45
C PRO A 401 -16.97 -3.60 26.62
N LEU A 402 -15.73 -4.06 26.81
CA LEU A 402 -15.28 -5.31 26.19
C LEU A 402 -16.02 -6.49 26.84
N PRO A 403 -16.60 -7.41 26.05
CA PRO A 403 -17.14 -8.63 26.58
C PRO A 403 -15.99 -9.51 27.11
N PRO A 404 -16.23 -10.39 28.09
CA PRO A 404 -15.27 -11.44 28.41
C PRO A 404 -14.99 -12.28 27.15
N PHE A 405 -13.74 -12.50 26.80
CA PHE A 405 -13.36 -13.31 25.63
C PHE A 405 -12.20 -14.25 25.96
N ALA A 406 -12.13 -15.35 25.21
CA ALA A 406 -11.00 -16.27 25.32
C ALA A 406 -9.74 -15.58 24.75
N LEU A 407 -8.66 -15.66 25.49
CA LEU A 407 -7.40 -15.07 25.07
C LEU A 407 -6.86 -15.82 23.85
N PRO A 408 -6.45 -15.12 22.77
CA PRO A 408 -5.90 -15.77 21.59
C PRO A 408 -4.58 -16.48 21.96
N ARG A 409 -4.33 -17.63 21.32
CA ARG A 409 -3.04 -18.29 21.47
C ARG A 409 -2.04 -17.68 20.50
N PRO A 410 -0.84 -17.28 20.96
CA PRO A 410 0.23 -16.88 20.07
C PRO A 410 0.60 -18.03 19.11
N PRO A 411 0.96 -17.73 17.85
CA PRO A 411 1.51 -18.76 16.98
C PRO A 411 2.84 -19.27 17.56
N ALA A 412 2.96 -20.57 17.67
CA ALA A 412 4.19 -21.23 18.11
C ALA A 412 5.03 -21.59 16.86
N VAL A 413 6.26 -21.05 16.79
CA VAL A 413 7.25 -21.34 15.76
C VAL A 413 8.39 -22.11 16.38
N ALA A 414 8.84 -23.19 15.73
CA ALA A 414 9.86 -24.06 16.29
C ALA A 414 11.21 -23.33 16.46
N ALA A 415 11.94 -23.66 17.53
CA ALA A 415 13.17 -22.95 17.91
C ALA A 415 14.33 -23.12 16.91
N ASP A 416 14.32 -24.19 16.12
CA ASP A 416 15.33 -24.53 15.11
C ASP A 416 15.09 -23.85 13.75
N VAL A 417 14.00 -23.09 13.61
CA VAL A 417 13.72 -22.31 12.39
C VAL A 417 14.74 -21.18 12.25
N GLY A 418 15.53 -21.26 11.19
CA GLY A 418 16.55 -20.25 10.89
C GLY A 418 16.06 -19.16 9.94
N PRO A 419 16.67 -17.95 10.00
CA PRO A 419 16.29 -16.83 9.15
C PRO A 419 16.45 -17.13 7.66
N ALA A 420 17.49 -17.83 7.25
CA ALA A 420 17.76 -18.14 5.83
C ALA A 420 16.65 -18.95 5.16
N LEU A 421 15.99 -19.86 5.89
CA LEU A 421 14.84 -20.60 5.37
C LEU A 421 13.64 -19.69 5.13
N LEU A 422 13.36 -18.77 6.06
CA LEU A 422 12.26 -17.81 5.95
C LEU A 422 12.52 -16.80 4.83
N ASP A 423 13.77 -16.35 4.65
CA ASP A 423 14.17 -15.49 3.53
C ASP A 423 14.00 -16.20 2.18
N ALA A 424 14.38 -17.48 2.09
CA ALA A 424 14.19 -18.28 0.89
C ALA A 424 12.69 -18.42 0.54
N ILE A 425 11.84 -18.79 1.51
CA ILE A 425 10.38 -18.87 1.32
C ILE A 425 9.80 -17.51 0.90
N GLY A 426 10.20 -16.44 1.57
CA GLY A 426 9.77 -15.08 1.24
C GLY A 426 10.20 -14.63 -0.14
N GLY A 427 11.45 -14.90 -0.54
CA GLY A 427 12.00 -14.58 -1.85
C GLY A 427 11.30 -15.33 -2.98
N GLU A 428 11.08 -16.64 -2.80
CA GLU A 428 10.34 -17.46 -3.78
C GLU A 428 8.88 -17.00 -3.92
N ALA A 429 8.23 -16.59 -2.83
CA ALA A 429 6.85 -16.07 -2.86
C ALA A 429 6.79 -14.75 -3.65
N ARG A 430 7.75 -13.83 -3.41
CA ARG A 430 7.86 -12.55 -4.11
C ARG A 430 8.08 -12.73 -5.61
N THR A 431 8.96 -13.66 -5.98
CA THR A 431 9.22 -14.01 -7.38
C THR A 431 7.99 -14.59 -8.05
N ALA A 432 7.34 -15.58 -7.42
CA ALA A 432 6.13 -16.20 -7.97
C ALA A 432 5.00 -15.18 -8.20
N LEU A 433 4.82 -14.24 -7.28
CA LEU A 433 3.80 -13.19 -7.41
C LEU A 433 4.16 -12.19 -8.51
N TYR A 434 5.45 -11.79 -8.60
CA TYR A 434 5.90 -10.86 -9.63
C TYR A 434 5.79 -11.46 -11.05
N GLU A 435 6.17 -12.71 -11.23
CA GLU A 435 6.11 -13.41 -12.51
C GLU A 435 4.67 -13.72 -12.95
N GLY A 436 3.81 -14.20 -12.04
CA GLY A 436 2.46 -14.64 -12.39
C GLY A 436 1.37 -13.58 -12.27
N ALA A 437 1.51 -12.62 -11.35
CA ALA A 437 0.52 -11.57 -11.09
C ALA A 437 1.12 -10.16 -11.20
N GLY A 438 2.18 -10.00 -11.98
CA GLY A 438 2.85 -8.74 -12.24
C GLY A 438 2.09 -7.79 -13.16
N LEU A 439 2.83 -7.06 -13.98
CA LEU A 439 2.30 -6.00 -14.85
C LEU A 439 1.37 -6.53 -15.94
N VAL A 440 1.76 -7.62 -16.61
CA VAL A 440 0.95 -8.33 -17.62
C VAL A 440 0.78 -9.76 -17.15
N ARG A 441 -0.44 -10.25 -17.17
CA ARG A 441 -0.87 -11.51 -16.57
C ARG A 441 -1.57 -12.37 -17.60
N ASP A 442 -1.57 -13.69 -17.38
CA ASP A 442 -2.45 -14.64 -18.08
C ASP A 442 -2.89 -15.74 -17.12
N GLY A 443 -3.90 -16.52 -17.54
CA GLY A 443 -4.47 -17.57 -16.69
C GLY A 443 -3.47 -18.65 -16.30
N LEU A 444 -2.54 -19.02 -17.19
CA LEU A 444 -1.53 -20.05 -16.91
C LEU A 444 -0.50 -19.56 -15.90
N GLY A 445 0.02 -18.34 -16.06
CA GLY A 445 0.94 -17.70 -15.13
C GLY A 445 0.32 -17.51 -13.74
N LEU A 446 -0.93 -17.04 -13.68
CA LEU A 446 -1.68 -16.91 -12.43
C LEU A 446 -1.88 -18.25 -11.72
N LEU A 447 -2.23 -19.33 -12.45
CA LEU A 447 -2.36 -20.66 -11.88
C LEU A 447 -1.03 -21.24 -11.40
N ALA A 448 0.07 -20.98 -12.12
CA ALA A 448 1.41 -21.39 -11.70
C ALA A 448 1.83 -20.68 -10.41
N ALA A 449 1.59 -19.37 -10.32
CA ALA A 449 1.84 -18.58 -9.10
C ALA A 449 1.01 -19.12 -7.92
N ARG A 450 -0.29 -19.39 -8.12
CA ARG A 450 -1.16 -19.97 -7.08
C ARG A 450 -0.59 -21.27 -6.54
N ARG A 451 -0.25 -22.23 -7.42
CA ARG A 451 0.33 -23.52 -7.01
C ARG A 451 1.64 -23.36 -6.23
N LYS A 452 2.49 -22.43 -6.64
CA LYS A 452 3.76 -22.14 -5.94
C LYS A 452 3.50 -21.55 -4.56
N LEU A 453 2.62 -20.55 -4.46
CA LEU A 453 2.26 -19.91 -3.20
C LEU A 453 1.59 -20.87 -2.22
N ASP A 454 0.71 -21.77 -2.71
CA ASP A 454 0.07 -22.80 -1.88
C ASP A 454 1.10 -23.79 -1.31
N ARG A 455 2.08 -24.23 -2.12
CA ARG A 455 3.17 -25.11 -1.65
C ARG A 455 4.04 -24.42 -0.59
N LEU A 456 4.40 -23.15 -0.82
CA LEU A 456 5.20 -22.37 0.13
C LEU A 456 4.44 -22.12 1.44
N ALA A 457 3.12 -21.88 1.37
CA ALA A 457 2.29 -21.74 2.57
C ALA A 457 2.25 -23.04 3.38
N ALA A 458 2.05 -24.18 2.71
CA ALA A 458 2.09 -25.48 3.37
C ALA A 458 3.46 -25.77 4.01
N ALA A 459 4.57 -25.44 3.32
CA ALA A 459 5.91 -25.58 3.87
C ALA A 459 6.12 -24.68 5.10
N LEU A 460 5.64 -23.42 5.04
CA LEU A 460 5.74 -22.50 6.19
C LEU A 460 4.93 -23.00 7.40
N ASP A 461 3.77 -23.63 7.18
CA ASP A 461 2.93 -24.18 8.26
C ASP A 461 3.60 -25.36 8.97
N THR A 462 4.48 -26.14 8.31
CA THR A 462 5.26 -27.21 8.96
C THR A 462 6.30 -26.70 9.95
N LEU A 463 6.64 -25.40 9.91
CA LEU A 463 7.59 -24.78 10.83
C LEU A 463 6.97 -24.41 12.19
N ARG A 464 5.67 -24.72 12.38
CA ARG A 464 4.98 -24.54 13.67
C ARG A 464 5.26 -25.73 14.56
N CYS A 465 5.32 -25.48 15.86
CA CYS A 465 5.46 -26.51 16.88
C CYS A 465 4.21 -26.60 17.77
N GLU A 466 4.13 -27.67 18.58
CA GLU A 466 3.06 -27.86 19.56
C GLU A 466 3.35 -27.12 20.88
N ASP A 467 2.31 -27.01 21.73
CA ASP A 467 2.44 -26.42 23.06
C ASP A 467 3.41 -27.25 23.90
N GLY A 468 4.45 -26.62 24.44
CA GLY A 468 5.45 -27.25 25.30
C GLY A 468 6.82 -27.44 24.66
N ASP A 469 6.94 -27.24 23.36
CA ASP A 469 8.22 -27.23 22.66
C ASP A 469 8.98 -25.92 22.88
N ALA A 470 10.26 -25.93 22.57
CA ALA A 470 11.05 -24.70 22.54
C ALA A 470 10.60 -23.78 21.40
N HIS A 471 10.37 -22.50 21.72
CA HIS A 471 9.89 -21.52 20.75
C HIS A 471 11.01 -20.67 20.17
N ALA A 472 10.81 -20.24 18.93
CA ALA A 472 11.70 -19.31 18.24
C ALA A 472 11.74 -17.93 18.92
N SER A 473 12.83 -17.20 18.68
CA SER A 473 12.98 -15.82 19.16
C SER A 473 11.92 -14.87 18.54
N PRO A 474 11.60 -13.74 19.17
CA PRO A 474 10.67 -12.74 18.62
C PRO A 474 11.03 -12.28 17.22
N ALA A 475 12.32 -12.17 16.88
CA ALA A 475 12.77 -11.80 15.54
C ALA A 475 12.39 -12.85 14.49
N ILE A 476 12.56 -14.13 14.78
CA ILE A 476 12.14 -15.24 13.91
C ILE A 476 10.61 -15.30 13.80
N VAL A 477 9.90 -15.11 14.92
CA VAL A 477 8.42 -15.04 14.91
C VAL A 477 7.93 -13.92 14.00
N ARG A 478 8.56 -12.74 14.06
CA ARG A 478 8.25 -11.63 13.15
C ARG A 478 8.50 -12.02 11.69
N GLN A 479 9.68 -12.54 11.37
CA GLN A 479 10.04 -12.92 10.01
C GLN A 479 9.12 -14.01 9.44
N TRP A 480 8.77 -15.01 10.26
CA TRP A 480 7.77 -16.03 9.93
C TRP A 480 6.39 -15.41 9.70
N GLY A 481 5.97 -14.48 10.56
CA GLY A 481 4.70 -13.77 10.44
C GLY A 481 4.61 -12.93 9.17
N GLU A 482 5.68 -12.21 8.81
CA GLU A 482 5.76 -11.44 7.56
C GLU A 482 5.73 -12.36 6.33
N ALA A 483 6.42 -13.52 6.35
CA ALA A 483 6.34 -14.52 5.30
C ALA A 483 4.92 -15.09 5.16
N ARG A 484 4.27 -15.43 6.28
CA ARG A 484 2.86 -15.88 6.34
C ARG A 484 1.91 -14.85 5.73
N ASN A 485 2.10 -13.57 6.04
CA ASN A 485 1.27 -12.50 5.54
C ASN A 485 1.47 -12.28 4.03
N ARG A 486 2.72 -12.25 3.54
CA ARG A 486 3.03 -12.15 2.08
C ARG A 486 2.41 -13.30 1.30
N LEU A 487 2.50 -14.54 1.80
CA LEU A 487 1.92 -15.72 1.16
C LEU A 487 0.38 -15.62 1.10
N LEU A 488 -0.26 -15.23 2.19
CA LEU A 488 -1.72 -15.05 2.22
C LEU A 488 -2.16 -13.94 1.26
N VAL A 489 -1.50 -12.78 1.30
CA VAL A 489 -1.80 -11.64 0.42
C VAL A 489 -1.56 -12.02 -1.05
N GLY A 490 -0.45 -12.69 -1.37
CA GLY A 490 -0.17 -13.15 -2.72
C GLY A 490 -1.25 -14.11 -3.26
N ARG A 491 -1.72 -15.05 -2.44
CA ARG A 491 -2.82 -15.96 -2.80
C ARG A 491 -4.13 -15.22 -3.04
N LEU A 492 -4.44 -14.22 -2.22
CA LEU A 492 -5.64 -13.38 -2.37
C LEU A 492 -5.58 -12.54 -3.66
N VAL A 493 -4.44 -11.92 -3.96
CA VAL A 493 -4.21 -11.16 -5.21
C VAL A 493 -4.38 -12.07 -6.44
N VAL A 494 -3.75 -13.25 -6.42
CA VAL A 494 -3.84 -14.21 -7.53
C VAL A 494 -5.28 -14.71 -7.71
N HIS A 495 -5.98 -14.99 -6.60
CA HIS A 495 -7.40 -15.40 -6.64
C HIS A 495 -8.28 -14.32 -7.26
N ALA A 496 -8.13 -13.07 -6.83
CA ALA A 496 -8.88 -11.94 -7.39
C ALA A 496 -8.56 -11.73 -8.88
N ALA A 497 -7.28 -11.82 -9.27
CA ALA A 497 -6.82 -11.69 -10.65
C ALA A 497 -7.34 -12.80 -11.58
N LEU A 498 -7.44 -14.04 -11.10
CA LEU A 498 -8.05 -15.15 -11.85
C LEU A 498 -9.56 -14.94 -12.05
N ALA A 499 -10.23 -14.44 -11.02
CA ALA A 499 -11.67 -14.20 -11.05
C ALA A 499 -12.07 -13.03 -11.96
N ARG A 500 -11.15 -12.05 -12.23
CA ARG A 500 -11.42 -10.94 -13.14
C ARG A 500 -10.95 -11.25 -14.56
N GLU A 501 -11.88 -11.63 -15.42
CA GLU A 501 -11.65 -11.99 -16.83
C GLU A 501 -11.83 -10.77 -17.75
N GLU A 502 -11.03 -9.74 -17.53
CA GLU A 502 -10.95 -8.52 -18.33
C GLU A 502 -9.58 -7.85 -18.19
N SER A 503 -9.31 -6.82 -18.99
CA SER A 503 -8.19 -5.89 -18.78
C SER A 503 -8.74 -4.50 -18.45
N ARG A 504 -8.26 -3.92 -17.31
CA ARG A 504 -8.75 -2.62 -16.81
C ARG A 504 -7.70 -1.98 -15.89
N GLY A 505 -7.30 -0.75 -16.20
CA GLY A 505 -6.33 -0.02 -15.38
C GLY A 505 -5.05 -0.82 -15.12
N ALA A 506 -4.72 -1.03 -13.85
CA ALA A 506 -3.54 -1.80 -13.44
C ALA A 506 -3.68 -3.32 -13.60
N HIS A 507 -4.87 -3.85 -13.88
CA HIS A 507 -5.09 -5.27 -14.16
C HIS A 507 -5.10 -5.51 -15.66
N CYS A 508 -4.04 -6.12 -16.20
CA CYS A 508 -3.89 -6.40 -17.62
C CYS A 508 -3.76 -7.92 -17.86
N ARG A 509 -4.76 -8.52 -18.49
CA ARG A 509 -4.84 -9.94 -18.85
C ARG A 509 -4.61 -10.09 -20.35
N SER A 510 -3.48 -10.69 -20.76
CA SER A 510 -3.19 -10.95 -22.19
C SER A 510 -4.16 -11.93 -22.82
N ASP A 511 -4.74 -12.85 -22.04
CA ASP A 511 -5.78 -13.78 -22.44
C ASP A 511 -7.22 -13.20 -22.36
N HIS A 512 -7.41 -12.04 -21.70
CA HIS A 512 -8.65 -11.28 -21.63
C HIS A 512 -8.37 -9.78 -21.87
N PRO A 513 -7.96 -9.37 -23.09
CA PRO A 513 -7.42 -8.03 -23.35
C PRO A 513 -8.48 -6.90 -23.35
N LEU A 514 -9.76 -7.26 -23.44
CA LEU A 514 -10.84 -6.29 -23.49
C LEU A 514 -11.34 -5.93 -22.10
N THR A 515 -11.77 -4.68 -21.94
CA THR A 515 -12.52 -4.23 -20.77
C THR A 515 -13.98 -4.69 -20.88
N ASN A 516 -14.53 -5.23 -19.81
CA ASN A 516 -15.94 -5.58 -19.74
C ASN A 516 -16.78 -4.38 -19.27
N PRO A 517 -17.63 -3.78 -20.13
CA PRO A 517 -18.43 -2.61 -19.73
C PRO A 517 -19.45 -2.93 -18.62
N ASP A 518 -19.87 -4.18 -18.46
CA ASP A 518 -20.79 -4.58 -17.41
C ASP A 518 -20.18 -4.49 -16.01
N HIS A 519 -18.86 -4.34 -15.92
CA HIS A 519 -18.14 -4.11 -14.66
C HIS A 519 -17.94 -2.61 -14.34
N ASP A 520 -18.38 -1.69 -15.19
CA ASP A 520 -18.32 -0.27 -14.87
C ASP A 520 -19.25 0.03 -13.69
N ILE A 521 -18.72 0.73 -12.70
CA ILE A 521 -19.55 1.27 -11.61
C ILE A 521 -20.32 2.46 -12.23
N GLY A 522 -21.50 2.18 -12.79
CA GLY A 522 -22.44 3.19 -13.19
C GLY A 522 -22.94 3.99 -11.97
N HIS A 523 -24.23 4.30 -11.91
CA HIS A 523 -24.83 4.90 -10.70
C HIS A 523 -25.07 3.89 -9.56
N ASP A 524 -24.81 2.59 -9.76
CA ASP A 524 -24.95 1.53 -8.76
C ASP A 524 -23.61 1.24 -8.08
N ILE A 525 -23.47 1.76 -6.85
CA ILE A 525 -22.31 1.53 -5.99
C ILE A 525 -22.24 0.03 -5.66
N GLY A 526 -21.36 -0.70 -6.35
CA GLY A 526 -21.14 -2.13 -6.12
C GLY A 526 -21.09 -3.02 -7.35
N ALA A 527 -21.57 -2.55 -8.51
CA ALA A 527 -21.69 -3.38 -9.71
C ALA A 527 -20.35 -3.84 -10.30
N GLY A 528 -19.24 -3.15 -10.14
CA GLY A 528 -17.92 -3.54 -10.66
C GLY A 528 -16.91 -3.98 -9.61
N ARG A 529 -17.20 -3.77 -8.32
CA ARG A 529 -16.31 -4.15 -7.22
C ARG A 529 -16.50 -5.60 -6.85
N ARG A 530 -15.39 -6.34 -6.84
CA ARG A 530 -15.39 -7.74 -6.38
C ARG A 530 -14.97 -7.79 -4.91
N THR A 531 -15.92 -8.09 -4.03
CA THR A 531 -15.64 -8.34 -2.61
C THR A 531 -15.36 -9.82 -2.40
N LEU A 532 -14.43 -10.13 -1.52
CA LEU A 532 -14.11 -11.49 -1.10
C LEU A 532 -13.78 -11.54 0.40
N THR A 533 -13.85 -12.76 0.93
CA THR A 533 -13.44 -13.11 2.29
C THR A 533 -12.44 -14.25 2.24
N LEU A 534 -11.81 -14.57 3.36
CA LEU A 534 -10.90 -15.72 3.43
C LEU A 534 -11.59 -17.06 3.12
N SER A 535 -12.90 -17.19 3.39
CA SER A 535 -13.68 -18.39 3.07
C SER A 535 -13.79 -18.63 1.56
N ASP A 536 -13.79 -17.58 0.74
CA ASP A 536 -13.83 -17.71 -0.73
C ASP A 536 -12.54 -18.33 -1.27
N LEU A 537 -11.40 -18.03 -0.62
CA LEU A 537 -10.12 -18.66 -0.95
C LEU A 537 -10.10 -20.16 -0.64
N ALA A 538 -10.73 -20.57 0.47
CA ALA A 538 -10.83 -21.97 0.87
C ALA A 538 -11.78 -22.78 -0.04
N GLY A 539 -12.89 -22.18 -0.49
CA GLY A 539 -13.84 -22.80 -1.43
C GLY A 539 -13.26 -23.03 -2.84
N ALA A 540 -12.29 -22.23 -3.25
CA ALA A 540 -11.61 -22.34 -4.55
C ALA A 540 -10.51 -23.43 -4.60
N ALA A 541 -10.24 -24.11 -3.50
CA ALA A 541 -9.23 -25.19 -3.39
C ALA A 541 -9.74 -26.57 -3.87
N GLY A 542 -10.83 -26.62 -4.65
CA GLY A 542 -11.25 -27.84 -5.36
C GLY A 542 -10.19 -28.32 -6.36
N PRO A 543 -10.16 -29.62 -6.73
CA PRO A 543 -9.17 -30.14 -7.67
C PRO A 543 -9.27 -29.40 -9.00
N LEU A 544 -8.17 -28.80 -9.43
CA LEU A 544 -8.08 -28.13 -10.73
C LEU A 544 -8.18 -29.16 -11.86
N PRO A 545 -8.82 -28.83 -13.02
CA PRO A 545 -8.78 -29.67 -14.18
C PRO A 545 -7.30 -29.90 -14.58
N GLY A 546 -6.78 -31.09 -14.38
CA GLY A 546 -5.41 -31.48 -14.70
C GLY A 546 -4.63 -32.19 -13.59
N ASP A 547 -5.11 -32.21 -12.34
CA ASP A 547 -4.43 -32.91 -11.23
C ASP A 547 -4.63 -34.45 -11.23
N ALA A 548 -5.35 -34.99 -12.22
CA ALA A 548 -5.63 -36.45 -12.34
C ALA A 548 -4.49 -37.25 -13.02
N ALA A 549 -3.35 -36.68 -13.32
CA ALA A 549 -2.26 -37.37 -13.98
C ALA A 549 -0.88 -37.01 -13.44
N CYS A 550 -0.56 -37.34 -12.20
CA CYS A 550 0.81 -37.56 -11.75
C CYS A 550 0.84 -38.35 -10.42
N CYS A 551 0.22 -39.51 -10.38
CA CYS A 551 0.56 -40.57 -9.45
C CYS A 551 1.12 -41.73 -10.31
N ILE A 552 2.37 -41.65 -10.72
CA ILE A 552 3.25 -42.79 -11.02
C ILE A 552 4.71 -42.24 -11.01
N LEU A 553 5.47 -42.80 -10.10
CA LEU A 553 6.90 -42.81 -9.79
C LEU A 553 7.35 -41.89 -8.68
#